data_ae52659a2c2860051849e1e718ca59a3
#
_entry.id   ae52659a2c2860051849e1e718ca59a3
#
_cell.length_a   1.000
_cell.length_b   1.000
_cell.length_c   1.000
_cell.angle_alpha   90.00
_cell.angle_beta   90.00
_cell.angle_gamma   90.00
#
_symmetry.space_group_name_H-M   'P 1'
#
loop_
_entity.id
_entity.type
_entity.pdbx_description
1 polymer ?
#
loop_
_entity_poly.entity_id
_entity_poly.type
_entity_poly.pdbx_seq_one_letter_code
_entity_poly.pdbx_strand_id
1 'polypeptide(L)'
;LRRKLTAATNEHPLVKEEVLLTLPGDAPRRYQCVMQTIWDSADARHYAEVVGRLIPLDCETAQVFDMDERGKLPVIGGEMTGKDAFYLISALKFMVYNVRLVDPSSSSIVEIDSSGRLFKSEQACYRIWKQEQRCANCTSMKCLTFQKEFSKIVFLDDEAFHVLSQYVEVDGTPLVLEMLTRITDDALLGGGGEKLPSTSISDMRSKLYLDPITGAYNRRYYNTKA
;
A
#
# COMPACT_ATOMS: atom_id res chain seq x y z
N LEU A 1 -15.64 -23.99 -0.86
CA LEU A 1 -15.08 -22.86 -1.57
C LEU A 1 -15.81 -22.59 -2.90
N ARG A 2 -15.78 -23.51 -3.88
CA ARG A 2 -16.41 -23.32 -5.20
C ARG A 2 -17.91 -22.96 -5.09
N ARG A 3 -18.68 -23.64 -4.22
CA ARG A 3 -20.13 -23.35 -4.02
C ARG A 3 -20.36 -21.94 -3.48
N LYS A 4 -19.51 -21.45 -2.57
CA LYS A 4 -19.63 -20.10 -2.00
C LYS A 4 -19.25 -19.03 -3.03
N LEU A 5 -18.24 -19.28 -3.86
CA LEU A 5 -17.89 -18.38 -4.97
C LEU A 5 -19.04 -18.28 -5.98
N THR A 6 -19.72 -19.41 -6.28
CA THR A 6 -20.88 -19.41 -7.18
C THR A 6 -22.07 -18.65 -6.59
N ALA A 7 -22.17 -18.53 -5.26
CA ALA A 7 -23.22 -17.79 -4.56
C ALA A 7 -22.86 -16.30 -4.32
N ALA A 8 -21.62 -15.88 -4.63
CA ALA A 8 -21.24 -14.48 -4.55
C ALA A 8 -22.03 -13.64 -5.55
N THR A 9 -22.42 -12.45 -5.14
CA THR A 9 -23.14 -11.47 -5.98
C THR A 9 -22.39 -10.17 -6.02
N ASN A 10 -22.75 -9.29 -6.93
CA ASN A 10 -22.17 -7.95 -7.00
C ASN A 10 -22.39 -7.13 -5.71
N GLU A 11 -23.50 -7.38 -5.02
CA GLU A 11 -23.80 -6.75 -3.72
C GLU A 11 -23.02 -7.38 -2.56
N HIS A 12 -22.67 -8.68 -2.69
CA HIS A 12 -21.93 -9.46 -1.72
C HIS A 12 -20.73 -10.16 -2.37
N PRO A 13 -19.72 -9.40 -2.81
CA PRO A 13 -18.60 -9.94 -3.59
C PRO A 13 -17.56 -10.68 -2.75
N LEU A 14 -17.66 -10.61 -1.41
CA LEU A 14 -16.66 -11.16 -0.51
C LEU A 14 -17.04 -12.56 -0.03
N VAL A 15 -16.12 -13.51 -0.18
CA VAL A 15 -16.25 -14.89 0.30
C VAL A 15 -15.14 -15.19 1.28
N LYS A 16 -15.51 -15.64 2.49
CA LYS A 16 -14.57 -16.13 3.51
C LYS A 16 -14.80 -17.62 3.75
N GLU A 17 -13.74 -18.40 3.81
CA GLU A 17 -13.78 -19.84 4.07
C GLU A 17 -12.54 -20.29 4.83
N GLU A 18 -12.70 -21.15 5.83
CA GLU A 18 -11.57 -21.85 6.41
C GLU A 18 -11.20 -23.07 5.57
N VAL A 19 -9.93 -23.21 5.27
CA VAL A 19 -9.40 -24.31 4.46
C VAL A 19 -8.18 -24.92 5.14
N LEU A 20 -8.05 -26.23 5.06
CA LEU A 20 -6.85 -26.95 5.44
C LEU A 20 -6.00 -27.16 4.19
N LEU A 21 -4.80 -26.59 4.17
CA LEU A 21 -3.89 -26.69 3.03
C LEU A 21 -2.54 -27.22 3.48
N THR A 22 -1.93 -28.00 2.58
CA THR A 22 -0.54 -28.43 2.69
C THR A 22 0.24 -27.75 1.57
N LEU A 23 1.12 -26.82 1.92
CA LEU A 23 2.03 -26.23 0.96
C LEU A 23 3.25 -27.13 0.75
N PRO A 24 3.92 -27.07 -0.41
CA PRO A 24 5.10 -27.88 -0.68
C PRO A 24 6.18 -27.69 0.40
N GLY A 25 6.53 -28.76 1.13
CA GLY A 25 7.52 -28.73 2.20
C GLY A 25 6.97 -28.46 3.60
N ASP A 26 5.68 -28.19 3.76
CA ASP A 26 5.05 -27.86 5.03
C ASP A 26 4.09 -28.96 5.52
N ALA A 27 3.83 -28.97 6.84
CA ALA A 27 2.74 -29.72 7.43
C ALA A 27 1.38 -29.07 7.09
N PRO A 28 0.26 -29.84 7.09
CA PRO A 28 -1.06 -29.27 6.91
C PRO A 28 -1.36 -28.18 7.93
N ARG A 29 -1.79 -27.01 7.45
CA ARG A 29 -2.17 -25.86 8.30
C ARG A 29 -3.55 -25.35 7.94
N ARG A 30 -4.20 -24.75 8.91
CA ARG A 30 -5.49 -24.07 8.70
C ARG A 30 -5.23 -22.64 8.20
N TYR A 31 -5.98 -22.25 7.18
CA TYR A 31 -5.95 -20.92 6.62
C TYR A 31 -7.37 -20.37 6.54
N GLN A 32 -7.53 -19.08 6.76
CA GLN A 32 -8.70 -18.37 6.30
C GLN A 32 -8.46 -17.94 4.85
N CYS A 33 -9.25 -18.46 3.94
CA CYS A 33 -9.27 -18.04 2.55
C CYS A 33 -10.26 -16.89 2.41
N VAL A 34 -9.75 -15.70 2.07
CA VAL A 34 -10.58 -14.52 1.81
C VAL A 34 -10.49 -14.24 0.33
N MET A 35 -11.61 -14.20 -0.36
CA MET A 35 -11.68 -13.95 -1.80
C MET A 35 -12.71 -12.89 -2.11
N GLN A 36 -12.38 -12.05 -3.06
CA GLN A 36 -13.27 -11.04 -3.60
C GLN A 36 -13.50 -11.31 -5.08
N THR A 37 -14.76 -11.31 -5.49
CA THR A 37 -15.13 -11.40 -6.90
C THR A 37 -15.14 -9.99 -7.50
N ILE A 38 -14.50 -9.84 -8.65
CA ILE A 38 -14.51 -8.60 -9.43
C ILE A 38 -15.50 -8.80 -10.59
N TRP A 39 -16.51 -7.96 -10.63
CA TRP A 39 -17.60 -8.08 -11.60
C TRP A 39 -17.31 -7.24 -12.84
N ASP A 40 -17.67 -7.78 -14.00
CA ASP A 40 -17.66 -7.00 -15.23
C ASP A 40 -18.79 -5.95 -15.17
N SER A 41 -18.46 -4.70 -15.46
CA SER A 41 -19.43 -3.61 -15.53
C SER A 41 -20.46 -3.79 -16.66
N ALA A 42 -20.13 -4.59 -17.66
CA ALA A 42 -21.01 -4.89 -18.80
C ALA A 42 -21.95 -6.10 -18.55
N ASP A 43 -21.59 -7.03 -17.67
CA ASP A 43 -22.40 -8.20 -17.34
C ASP A 43 -22.42 -8.49 -15.83
N ALA A 44 -23.45 -7.96 -15.15
CA ALA A 44 -23.64 -8.16 -13.71
C ALA A 44 -23.97 -9.60 -13.29
N ARG A 45 -24.06 -10.56 -14.22
CA ARG A 45 -24.37 -11.97 -13.95
C ARG A 45 -23.14 -12.84 -13.76
N HIS A 46 -21.98 -12.37 -14.23
CA HIS A 46 -20.74 -13.12 -14.16
C HIS A 46 -19.61 -12.23 -13.60
N TYR A 47 -18.77 -12.79 -12.74
CA TYR A 47 -17.55 -12.10 -12.32
C TYR A 47 -16.43 -12.36 -13.34
N ALA A 48 -15.66 -11.31 -13.62
CA ALA A 48 -14.54 -11.37 -14.55
C ALA A 48 -13.31 -12.01 -13.89
N GLU A 49 -13.13 -11.77 -12.60
CA GLU A 49 -11.91 -12.17 -11.87
C GLU A 49 -12.23 -12.49 -10.40
N VAL A 50 -11.43 -13.34 -9.79
CA VAL A 50 -11.43 -13.61 -8.35
C VAL A 50 -10.04 -13.33 -7.81
N VAL A 51 -9.94 -12.36 -6.94
CA VAL A 51 -8.71 -12.04 -6.20
C VAL A 51 -8.86 -12.58 -4.78
N GLY A 52 -7.85 -13.28 -4.28
CA GLY A 52 -7.92 -13.85 -2.94
C GLY A 52 -6.57 -13.99 -2.27
N ARG A 53 -6.62 -14.23 -0.96
CA ARG A 53 -5.45 -14.50 -0.14
C ARG A 53 -5.74 -15.57 0.89
N LEU A 54 -4.66 -16.20 1.36
CA LEU A 54 -4.67 -17.17 2.44
C LEU A 54 -4.03 -16.55 3.68
N ILE A 55 -4.73 -16.61 4.79
CA ILE A 55 -4.26 -16.10 6.09
C ILE A 55 -4.11 -17.30 7.01
N PRO A 56 -2.90 -17.61 7.52
CA PRO A 56 -2.71 -18.69 8.49
C PRO A 56 -3.51 -18.43 9.76
N LEU A 57 -4.30 -19.39 10.24
CA LEU A 57 -5.09 -19.25 11.46
C LEU A 57 -4.28 -19.52 12.75
N ASP A 58 -3.10 -20.09 12.62
CA ASP A 58 -2.16 -20.35 13.71
C ASP A 58 -1.16 -19.19 13.94
N CYS A 59 -1.31 -18.12 13.19
CA CYS A 59 -0.51 -16.90 13.34
C CYS A 59 -1.30 -15.87 14.16
N GLU A 60 -0.67 -15.21 15.13
CA GLU A 60 -1.29 -14.10 15.89
C GLU A 60 -1.81 -12.98 15.00
N THR A 61 -1.28 -12.87 13.78
CA THR A 61 -1.76 -11.96 12.74
C THR A 61 -3.10 -12.37 12.11
N ALA A 62 -3.58 -13.60 12.33
CA ALA A 62 -4.86 -14.04 11.78
C ALA A 62 -6.08 -13.31 12.41
N GLN A 63 -5.91 -12.73 13.60
CA GLN A 63 -6.94 -11.91 14.27
C GLN A 63 -7.09 -10.51 13.68
N VAL A 64 -6.19 -10.11 12.78
CA VAL A 64 -6.07 -8.74 12.23
C VAL A 64 -7.20 -8.36 11.28
N PHE A 65 -7.96 -9.33 10.79
CA PHE A 65 -9.00 -9.07 9.80
C PHE A 65 -10.39 -9.48 10.28
N ASP A 66 -10.74 -9.07 11.49
CA ASP A 66 -12.13 -8.94 11.84
C ASP A 66 -12.66 -7.69 11.14
N MET A 67 -13.04 -7.89 9.86
CA MET A 67 -13.79 -6.87 9.15
C MET A 67 -15.08 -6.68 9.94
N ASP A 68 -15.47 -5.43 10.16
CA ASP A 68 -16.75 -5.13 10.78
C ASP A 68 -17.85 -5.94 10.06
N GLU A 69 -18.99 -6.14 10.71
CA GLU A 69 -20.12 -6.93 10.19
C GLU A 69 -20.58 -6.49 8.79
N ARG A 70 -20.12 -5.34 8.30
CA ARG A 70 -20.42 -4.74 7.01
C ARG A 70 -19.37 -5.03 5.94
N GLY A 71 -18.29 -5.77 6.26
CA GLY A 71 -17.23 -6.11 5.32
C GLY A 71 -16.38 -4.92 4.86
N LYS A 72 -16.44 -3.78 5.55
CA LYS A 72 -15.58 -2.63 5.28
C LYS A 72 -14.23 -2.83 5.96
N LEU A 73 -13.17 -2.70 5.17
CA LEU A 73 -11.84 -2.41 5.72
C LEU A 73 -11.95 -1.12 6.54
N PRO A 74 -11.24 -0.99 7.67
CA PRO A 74 -11.15 0.28 8.36
C PRO A 74 -10.80 1.35 7.34
N VAL A 75 -11.60 2.42 7.31
CA VAL A 75 -11.39 3.52 6.36
C VAL A 75 -10.02 4.11 6.66
N ILE A 76 -9.06 3.87 5.77
CA ILE A 76 -7.76 4.51 5.86
C ILE A 76 -8.03 6.01 5.66
N GLY A 77 -7.86 6.81 6.71
CA GLY A 77 -8.14 8.25 6.67
C GLY A 77 -9.05 8.76 7.78
N GLY A 78 -9.19 8.01 8.88
CA GLY A 78 -9.97 8.38 10.06
C GLY A 78 -9.19 8.27 11.36
N GLU A 79 -9.90 8.51 12.44
CA GLU A 79 -9.44 8.26 13.80
C GLU A 79 -9.40 6.75 14.07
N MET A 80 -8.28 6.26 14.61
CA MET A 80 -8.09 4.86 14.96
C MET A 80 -7.32 4.73 16.27
N THR A 81 -7.48 3.61 16.94
CA THR A 81 -6.67 3.30 18.11
C THR A 81 -5.27 2.85 17.71
N GLY A 82 -4.30 2.94 18.62
CA GLY A 82 -2.96 2.41 18.38
C GLY A 82 -2.95 0.93 18.04
N LYS A 83 -3.84 0.13 18.64
CA LYS A 83 -3.99 -1.29 18.28
C LYS A 83 -4.47 -1.48 16.84
N ASP A 84 -5.46 -0.71 16.41
CA ASP A 84 -5.94 -0.77 15.02
C ASP A 84 -4.84 -0.39 14.04
N ALA A 85 -4.07 0.66 14.37
CA ALA A 85 -2.93 1.10 13.56
C ALA A 85 -1.83 0.02 13.50
N PHE A 86 -1.50 -0.64 14.62
CA PHE A 86 -0.55 -1.76 14.64
C PHE A 86 -0.99 -2.88 13.70
N TYR A 87 -2.25 -3.28 13.78
CA TYR A 87 -2.80 -4.34 12.95
C TYR A 87 -2.86 -3.95 11.48
N LEU A 88 -3.31 -2.74 11.17
CA LEU A 88 -3.34 -2.22 9.80
C LEU A 88 -1.93 -2.23 9.17
N ILE A 89 -0.93 -1.69 9.88
CA ILE A 89 0.45 -1.65 9.40
C ILE A 89 1.00 -3.07 9.22
N SER A 90 0.75 -3.96 10.17
CA SER A 90 1.17 -5.35 10.09
C SER A 90 0.60 -6.06 8.86
N ALA A 91 -0.66 -5.78 8.55
CA ALA A 91 -1.30 -6.31 7.35
C ALA A 91 -0.72 -5.74 6.06
N LEU A 92 -0.52 -4.43 6.01
CA LEU A 92 0.00 -3.75 4.83
C LEU A 92 1.45 -4.15 4.51
N LYS A 93 2.26 -4.51 5.51
CA LYS A 93 3.64 -4.99 5.33
C LYS A 93 3.76 -6.18 4.38
N PHE A 94 2.71 -6.99 4.24
CA PHE A 94 2.70 -8.11 3.30
C PHE A 94 2.28 -7.72 1.87
N MET A 95 1.72 -6.51 1.69
CA MET A 95 1.13 -6.09 0.43
C MET A 95 1.95 -5.03 -0.30
N VAL A 96 2.73 -4.24 0.44
CA VAL A 96 3.51 -3.14 -0.11
C VAL A 96 4.99 -3.31 0.21
N TYR A 97 5.86 -2.65 -0.55
CA TYR A 97 7.31 -2.71 -0.33
C TYR A 97 7.72 -2.21 1.06
N ASN A 98 7.10 -1.12 1.51
CA ASN A 98 7.29 -0.60 2.86
C ASN A 98 6.05 0.18 3.29
N VAL A 99 5.72 0.11 4.59
CA VAL A 99 4.67 0.89 5.21
C VAL A 99 5.17 1.41 6.56
N ARG A 100 4.89 2.69 6.83
CA ARG A 100 5.35 3.35 8.05
C ARG A 100 4.44 4.49 8.47
N LEU A 101 4.40 4.77 9.77
CA LEU A 101 3.84 6.02 10.28
C LEU A 101 4.94 7.08 10.33
N VAL A 102 4.58 8.29 9.98
CA VAL A 102 5.47 9.44 9.97
C VAL A 102 4.81 10.59 10.72
N ASP A 103 5.59 11.24 11.59
CA ASP A 103 5.29 12.58 12.09
C ASP A 103 6.05 13.60 11.21
N PRO A 104 5.38 14.21 10.21
CA PRO A 104 6.07 15.13 9.31
C PRO A 104 6.57 16.41 10.03
N SER A 105 5.94 16.79 11.14
CA SER A 105 6.32 17.99 11.90
C SER A 105 7.73 17.88 12.47
N SER A 106 8.05 16.72 13.04
CA SER A 106 9.39 16.41 13.57
C SER A 106 10.28 15.67 12.57
N SER A 107 9.75 15.30 11.38
CA SER A 107 10.44 14.45 10.39
C SER A 107 10.85 13.08 10.93
N SER A 108 10.13 12.57 11.92
CA SER A 108 10.41 11.29 12.58
C SER A 108 9.56 10.17 12.03
N ILE A 109 10.09 8.96 12.05
CA ILE A 109 9.28 7.73 11.95
C ILE A 109 8.65 7.49 13.32
N VAL A 110 7.39 7.10 13.33
CA VAL A 110 6.66 6.67 14.52
C VAL A 110 6.49 5.17 14.45
N GLU A 111 7.00 4.49 15.44
CA GLU A 111 6.85 3.05 15.59
C GLU A 111 5.69 2.76 16.54
N ILE A 112 5.14 1.56 16.42
CA ILE A 112 4.00 1.12 17.20
C ILE A 112 4.22 -0.31 17.66
N ASP A 113 4.05 -0.58 18.94
CA ASP A 113 4.19 -1.92 19.49
C ASP A 113 2.85 -2.70 19.48
N SER A 114 2.90 -4.00 19.80
CA SER A 114 1.71 -4.87 19.81
C SER A 114 0.66 -4.47 20.86
N SER A 115 1.02 -3.65 21.83
CA SER A 115 0.06 -3.07 22.79
C SER A 115 -0.66 -1.84 22.21
N GLY A 116 -0.22 -1.33 21.05
CA GLY A 116 -0.73 -0.13 20.42
C GLY A 116 -0.04 1.16 20.86
N ARG A 117 1.05 1.07 21.63
CA ARG A 117 1.75 2.25 22.10
C ARG A 117 2.67 2.83 21.04
N LEU A 118 2.54 4.14 20.82
CA LEU A 118 3.34 4.91 19.89
C LEU A 118 4.67 5.36 20.53
N PHE A 119 5.76 5.31 19.76
CA PHE A 119 7.04 5.88 20.14
C PHE A 119 7.79 6.40 18.92
N LYS A 120 8.53 7.49 19.10
CA LYS A 120 9.32 8.08 18.01
C LYS A 120 10.62 7.30 17.85
N SER A 121 10.91 6.93 16.60
CA SER A 121 12.20 6.39 16.22
C SER A 121 13.24 7.50 16.11
N GLU A 122 14.50 7.16 16.35
CA GLU A 122 15.63 8.05 16.09
C GLU A 122 15.87 8.31 14.60
N GLN A 123 15.26 7.50 13.75
CA GLN A 123 15.41 7.61 12.30
C GLN A 123 14.52 8.73 11.73
N ALA A 124 15.17 9.64 10.99
CA ALA A 124 14.45 10.63 10.22
C ALA A 124 13.77 9.99 9.00
N CYS A 125 12.54 10.42 8.70
CA CYS A 125 11.71 9.84 7.64
C CYS A 125 12.32 9.94 6.23
N TYR A 126 13.16 10.95 5.98
CA TYR A 126 13.83 11.18 4.70
C TYR A 126 15.05 10.29 4.46
N ARG A 127 15.58 9.60 5.48
CA ARG A 127 16.75 8.72 5.35
C ARG A 127 16.51 7.53 4.41
N ILE A 128 15.29 7.05 4.30
CA ILE A 128 14.96 5.99 3.34
C ILE A 128 15.28 6.40 1.88
N TRP A 129 15.27 7.71 1.60
CA TRP A 129 15.59 8.28 0.30
C TRP A 129 17.07 8.64 0.14
N LYS A 130 17.93 8.19 1.06
CA LYS A 130 19.37 8.55 1.13
C LYS A 130 19.61 10.08 1.17
N GLN A 131 18.63 10.83 1.71
CA GLN A 131 18.74 12.28 1.87
C GLN A 131 19.28 12.63 3.25
N GLU A 132 20.01 13.76 3.35
CA GLU A 132 20.53 14.27 4.60
C GLU A 132 19.61 15.31 5.25
N GLN A 133 18.69 15.84 4.48
CA GLN A 133 17.73 16.87 4.92
C GLN A 133 16.32 16.55 4.46
N ARG A 134 15.35 17.28 5.01
CA ARG A 134 13.92 17.13 4.69
C ARG A 134 13.66 17.25 3.19
N CYS A 135 12.77 16.39 2.68
CA CYS A 135 12.37 16.42 1.28
C CYS A 135 11.76 17.77 0.87
N ALA A 136 12.27 18.38 -0.19
CA ALA A 136 11.74 19.66 -0.70
C ALA A 136 10.25 19.54 -1.12
N ASN A 137 9.84 18.42 -1.69
CA ASN A 137 8.45 18.12 -2.05
C ASN A 137 7.88 17.03 -1.14
N CYS A 138 7.71 17.32 0.14
CA CYS A 138 7.24 16.37 1.14
C CYS A 138 5.72 16.16 1.01
N THR A 139 5.31 14.98 0.50
CA THR A 139 3.89 14.59 0.41
C THR A 139 3.26 14.41 1.78
N SER A 140 4.02 13.92 2.77
CA SER A 140 3.53 13.71 4.13
C SER A 140 3.25 15.04 4.84
N MET A 141 4.08 16.09 4.62
CA MET A 141 3.77 17.40 5.16
C MET A 141 2.51 18.00 4.51
N LYS A 142 2.36 17.86 3.19
CA LYS A 142 1.14 18.29 2.50
C LYS A 142 -0.08 17.53 3.02
N CYS A 143 0.07 16.21 3.19
CA CYS A 143 -0.97 15.35 3.72
C CYS A 143 -1.41 15.78 5.12
N LEU A 144 -0.48 16.04 6.02
CA LEU A 144 -0.76 16.54 7.37
C LEU A 144 -1.46 17.90 7.34
N THR A 145 -0.99 18.82 6.48
CA THR A 145 -1.53 20.19 6.41
C THR A 145 -2.93 20.25 5.85
N PHE A 146 -3.20 19.49 4.79
CA PHE A 146 -4.48 19.54 4.08
C PHE A 146 -5.44 18.42 4.47
N GLN A 147 -5.00 17.47 5.31
CA GLN A 147 -5.76 16.29 5.74
C GLN A 147 -6.35 15.49 4.54
N LYS A 148 -5.57 15.40 3.47
CA LYS A 148 -5.92 14.72 2.22
C LYS A 148 -4.80 13.78 1.81
N GLU A 149 -5.15 12.81 0.99
CA GLU A 149 -4.20 11.94 0.33
C GLU A 149 -3.31 12.71 -0.65
N PHE A 150 -2.02 12.40 -0.63
CA PHE A 150 -1.05 12.85 -1.62
C PHE A 150 -0.18 11.70 -2.06
N SER A 151 0.22 11.73 -3.32
CA SER A 151 1.16 10.74 -3.83
C SER A 151 2.27 11.38 -4.67
N LYS A 152 3.36 10.65 -4.82
CA LYS A 152 4.47 10.99 -5.70
C LYS A 152 5.18 9.74 -6.20
N ILE A 153 5.90 9.88 -7.30
CA ILE A 153 6.87 8.87 -7.75
C ILE A 153 8.26 9.34 -7.33
N VAL A 154 9.02 8.44 -6.72
CA VAL A 154 10.41 8.67 -6.30
C VAL A 154 11.28 7.64 -7.00
N PHE A 155 12.39 8.10 -7.57
CA PHE A 155 13.44 7.24 -8.11
C PHE A 155 14.58 7.17 -7.10
N LEU A 156 14.92 5.97 -6.70
CA LEU A 156 16.05 5.68 -5.81
C LEU A 156 16.93 4.66 -6.52
N ASP A 157 18.17 5.06 -6.81
CA ASP A 157 19.06 4.30 -7.68
C ASP A 157 18.36 4.00 -9.04
N ASP A 158 18.24 2.74 -9.43
CA ASP A 158 17.59 2.32 -10.67
C ASP A 158 16.14 1.83 -10.45
N GLU A 159 15.59 2.06 -9.27
CA GLU A 159 14.25 1.64 -8.90
C GLU A 159 13.29 2.83 -8.83
N ALA A 160 12.03 2.58 -9.15
CA ALA A 160 10.95 3.54 -9.03
C ALA A 160 9.96 3.10 -7.95
N PHE A 161 9.54 4.04 -7.13
CA PHE A 161 8.56 3.81 -6.07
C PHE A 161 7.39 4.78 -6.21
N HIS A 162 6.18 4.25 -6.12
CA HIS A 162 5.00 5.05 -5.85
C HIS A 162 4.86 5.19 -4.33
N VAL A 163 4.85 6.42 -3.86
CA VAL A 163 4.69 6.78 -2.46
C VAL A 163 3.31 7.37 -2.29
N LEU A 164 2.48 6.71 -1.52
CA LEU A 164 1.17 7.17 -1.11
C LEU A 164 1.24 7.64 0.33
N SER A 165 0.79 8.87 0.60
CA SER A 165 0.74 9.49 1.93
C SER A 165 -0.72 9.73 2.30
N GLN A 166 -1.18 9.11 3.39
CA GLN A 166 -2.56 9.19 3.88
C GLN A 166 -2.57 9.78 5.29
N TYR A 167 -3.41 10.80 5.52
CA TYR A 167 -3.65 11.32 6.87
C TYR A 167 -4.34 10.28 7.73
N VAL A 168 -3.85 10.12 8.95
CA VAL A 168 -4.45 9.26 9.98
C VAL A 168 -4.32 9.93 11.34
N GLU A 169 -5.27 9.67 12.22
CA GLU A 169 -5.21 10.09 13.60
C GLU A 169 -5.18 8.85 14.49
N VAL A 170 -4.09 8.66 15.23
CA VAL A 170 -3.89 7.49 16.09
C VAL A 170 -3.87 7.93 17.54
N ASP A 171 -4.86 7.49 18.31
CA ASP A 171 -5.08 7.90 19.71
C ASP A 171 -5.01 9.43 19.88
N GLY A 172 -5.69 10.17 19.00
CA GLY A 172 -5.70 11.63 18.98
C GLY A 172 -4.42 12.30 18.50
N THR A 173 -3.43 11.50 18.03
CA THR A 173 -2.18 12.03 17.48
C THR A 173 -2.24 12.09 15.95
N PRO A 174 -2.15 13.29 15.34
CA PRO A 174 -2.15 13.44 13.88
C PRO A 174 -0.84 12.94 13.28
N LEU A 175 -0.92 11.96 12.41
CA LEU A 175 0.20 11.29 11.76
C LEU A 175 -0.10 11.10 10.27
N VAL A 176 0.88 10.59 9.55
CA VAL A 176 0.74 10.20 8.15
C VAL A 176 1.19 8.75 7.96
N LEU A 177 0.30 7.95 7.40
CA LEU A 177 0.62 6.61 6.94
C LEU A 177 1.23 6.72 5.55
N GLU A 178 2.51 6.39 5.41
CA GLU A 178 3.18 6.29 4.11
C GLU A 178 3.24 4.83 3.66
N MET A 179 2.78 4.59 2.45
CA MET A 179 2.86 3.31 1.76
C MET A 179 3.75 3.44 0.53
N LEU A 180 4.73 2.57 0.41
CA LEU A 180 5.68 2.55 -0.68
C LEU A 180 5.44 1.29 -1.50
N THR A 181 5.09 1.45 -2.76
CA THR A 181 4.94 0.35 -3.71
C THR A 181 6.03 0.46 -4.77
N ARG A 182 6.77 -0.63 -4.98
CA ARG A 182 7.78 -0.69 -6.03
C ARG A 182 7.09 -0.76 -7.39
N ILE A 183 7.50 0.10 -8.31
CA ILE A 183 7.04 0.05 -9.70
C ILE A 183 8.02 -0.86 -10.45
N THR A 184 7.51 -1.91 -11.07
CA THR A 184 8.28 -2.81 -11.92
C THR A 184 7.95 -2.54 -13.38
N ASP A 185 8.86 -2.93 -14.29
CA ASP A 185 8.59 -2.79 -15.74
C ASP A 185 7.35 -3.59 -16.15
N ASP A 186 7.11 -4.76 -15.52
CA ASP A 186 5.91 -5.58 -15.77
C ASP A 186 4.60 -4.88 -15.34
N ALA A 187 4.65 -4.07 -14.27
CA ALA A 187 3.49 -3.29 -13.83
C ALA A 187 3.15 -2.14 -14.79
N LEU A 188 4.13 -1.70 -15.61
CA LEU A 188 3.94 -0.69 -16.65
C LEU A 188 3.43 -1.29 -17.97
N LEU A 189 3.57 -2.60 -18.14
CA LEU A 189 3.02 -3.34 -19.26
C LEU A 189 1.59 -3.73 -18.87
N GLY A 190 0.61 -2.97 -19.34
CA GLY A 190 -0.81 -3.26 -19.09
C GLY A 190 -1.12 -4.74 -19.37
N GLY A 191 -1.83 -5.42 -18.46
CA GLY A 191 -2.08 -6.87 -18.43
C GLY A 191 -2.88 -7.46 -19.61
N GLY A 192 -2.82 -6.90 -20.80
CA GLY A 192 -3.57 -7.28 -21.99
C GLY A 192 -2.74 -7.79 -23.17
N GLY A 193 -1.47 -8.17 -22.98
CA GLY A 193 -0.68 -8.83 -24.05
C GLY A 193 -0.34 -7.98 -25.29
N GLU A 194 -0.88 -6.79 -25.43
CA GLU A 194 -0.38 -5.82 -26.40
C GLU A 194 0.84 -5.12 -25.82
N LYS A 195 1.97 -5.32 -26.45
CA LYS A 195 3.18 -4.52 -26.21
C LYS A 195 2.84 -3.07 -26.48
N LEU A 196 2.37 -2.35 -25.46
CA LEU A 196 2.53 -0.90 -25.46
C LEU A 196 4.02 -0.62 -25.66
N PRO A 197 4.39 0.37 -26.48
CA PRO A 197 5.79 0.71 -26.73
C PRO A 197 6.47 0.85 -25.38
N SER A 198 7.45 0.00 -25.13
CA SER A 198 8.14 -0.28 -23.87
C SER A 198 8.36 0.99 -23.04
N THR A 199 7.46 1.26 -22.11
CA THR A 199 7.68 2.31 -21.12
C THR A 199 8.48 1.68 -20.00
N SER A 200 9.78 1.60 -20.15
CA SER A 200 10.66 1.17 -19.07
C SER A 200 10.69 2.21 -17.95
N ILE A 201 11.14 1.81 -16.76
CA ILE A 201 11.39 2.75 -15.63
C ILE A 201 12.33 3.86 -16.10
N SER A 202 13.32 3.53 -16.95
CA SER A 202 14.22 4.50 -17.57
C SER A 202 13.48 5.52 -18.43
N ASP A 203 12.51 5.10 -19.25
CA ASP A 203 11.70 6.01 -20.07
C ASP A 203 10.79 6.88 -19.20
N MET A 204 10.21 6.32 -18.14
CA MET A 204 9.41 7.07 -17.17
C MET A 204 10.27 8.15 -16.49
N ARG A 205 11.49 7.80 -16.08
CA ARG A 205 12.45 8.72 -15.47
C ARG A 205 12.81 9.85 -16.44
N SER A 206 13.09 9.50 -17.70
CA SER A 206 13.41 10.46 -18.75
C SER A 206 12.24 11.42 -19.00
N LYS A 207 11.02 10.92 -19.16
CA LYS A 207 9.81 11.75 -19.35
C LYS A 207 9.51 12.68 -18.17
N LEU A 208 9.84 12.26 -16.94
CA LEU A 208 9.59 13.06 -15.75
C LEU A 208 10.64 14.13 -15.47
N TYR A 209 11.89 13.88 -15.83
CA TYR A 209 13.02 14.70 -15.41
C TYR A 209 13.80 15.36 -16.55
N LEU A 210 13.63 14.94 -17.79
CA LEU A 210 14.29 15.56 -18.93
C LEU A 210 13.32 16.47 -19.69
N ASP A 211 13.88 17.52 -20.26
CA ASP A 211 13.22 18.35 -21.26
C ASP A 211 13.22 17.60 -22.59
N PRO A 212 12.06 17.40 -23.25
CA PRO A 212 11.97 16.58 -24.45
C PRO A 212 12.67 17.17 -25.67
N ILE A 213 12.98 18.46 -25.67
CA ILE A 213 13.62 19.15 -26.79
C ILE A 213 15.14 19.15 -26.64
N THR A 214 15.61 19.48 -25.45
CA THR A 214 17.05 19.69 -25.20
C THR A 214 17.73 18.45 -24.57
N GLY A 215 16.97 17.50 -24.01
CA GLY A 215 17.50 16.37 -23.26
C GLY A 215 18.14 16.76 -21.91
N ALA A 216 18.11 18.04 -21.52
CA ALA A 216 18.62 18.51 -20.26
C ALA A 216 17.63 18.22 -19.12
N TYR A 217 18.14 18.20 -17.88
CA TYR A 217 17.27 18.07 -16.72
C TYR A 217 16.33 19.27 -16.63
N ASN A 218 15.02 18.98 -16.45
CA ASN A 218 13.99 19.99 -16.31
C ASN A 218 13.91 20.55 -14.88
N ARG A 219 13.12 21.60 -14.68
CA ARG A 219 12.94 22.24 -13.38
C ARG A 219 12.47 21.28 -12.28
N ARG A 220 11.69 20.25 -12.65
CA ARG A 220 11.18 19.25 -11.70
C ARG A 220 12.31 18.43 -11.10
N TYR A 221 13.32 18.06 -11.88
CA TYR A 221 14.51 17.36 -11.39
C TYR A 221 15.22 18.17 -10.28
N TYR A 222 15.50 19.42 -10.52
CA TYR A 222 16.18 20.29 -9.55
C TYR A 222 15.34 20.47 -8.28
N ASN A 223 14.03 20.69 -8.41
CA ASN A 223 13.14 20.83 -7.25
C ASN A 223 13.00 19.53 -6.42
N THR A 224 13.41 18.38 -6.95
CA THR A 224 13.30 17.09 -6.26
C THR A 224 14.63 16.69 -5.62
N LYS A 225 15.76 17.16 -6.16
CA LYS A 225 17.12 16.81 -5.72
C LYS A 225 17.75 17.88 -4.82
N ALA A 226 17.22 19.09 -4.80
CA ALA A 226 17.60 20.14 -3.85
C ALA A 226 16.91 19.88 -2.51
#